data_a6d9fa706a20d54709275bd74b90042d
#
_entry.id   a6d9fa706a20d54709275bd74b90042d
#
_cell.length_a   1.000
_cell.length_b   1.000
_cell.length_c   1.000
_cell.angle_alpha   90.00
_cell.angle_beta   90.00
_cell.angle_gamma   90.00
#
_symmetry.space_group_name_H-M   'P 1'
#
loop_
_entity.id
_entity.type
_entity.pdbx_description
1 polymer ?
#
loop_
_entity_poly.entity_id
_entity_poly.type
_entity_poly.pdbx_seq_one_letter_code
_entity_poly.pdbx_strand_id
1 'polypeptide(L)'
;MAQDFESTGIVITNSETNLLTANSDDAIVGLRLANVLTTAVTIDVYIDLNGAGTDFYIIKGASIPPTGSIELIQGGSKIVLNNGDVVRALCGTSNGVHAWISRVDAIST
;
A
#
# COMPACT_ATOMS: atom_id res chain seq x y z
N MET A 1 17.83 -18.99 4.31
CA MET A 1 17.50 -17.67 3.75
C MET A 1 17.07 -16.73 4.86
N ALA A 2 17.61 -15.54 4.91
CA ALA A 2 17.29 -14.60 5.96
C ALA A 2 16.05 -13.78 5.61
N GLN A 3 15.24 -13.50 6.62
CA GLN A 3 14.14 -12.56 6.48
C GLN A 3 14.70 -11.15 6.65
N ASP A 4 14.21 -10.22 5.86
CA ASP A 4 14.65 -8.82 5.89
C ASP A 4 13.48 -7.91 6.17
N PHE A 5 13.72 -6.89 7.00
CA PHE A 5 12.80 -5.77 7.15
C PHE A 5 13.16 -4.72 6.12
N GLU A 6 12.18 -4.32 5.31
CA GLU A 6 12.39 -3.33 4.26
C GLU A 6 11.30 -2.29 4.30
N SER A 7 11.60 -1.09 3.85
CA SER A 7 10.62 -0.03 3.73
C SER A 7 10.88 0.79 2.48
N THR A 8 9.81 1.40 1.96
CA THR A 8 9.86 2.18 0.72
C THR A 8 8.86 3.32 0.81
N GLY A 9 9.28 4.48 0.30
CA GLY A 9 8.40 5.64 0.14
C GLY A 9 7.97 5.78 -1.31
N ILE A 10 6.69 6.04 -1.56
CA ILE A 10 6.13 6.14 -2.90
C ILE A 10 5.16 7.31 -2.96
N VAL A 11 5.24 8.09 -4.04
CA VAL A 11 4.26 9.14 -4.33
C VAL A 11 3.14 8.52 -5.15
N ILE A 12 1.90 8.61 -4.64
CA ILE A 12 0.73 8.05 -5.31
C ILE A 12 0.17 9.09 -6.27
N THR A 13 -0.12 8.65 -7.49
CA THR A 13 -0.68 9.51 -8.53
C THR A 13 -2.18 9.28 -8.67
N ASN A 14 -2.83 9.98 -9.60
CA ASN A 14 -4.24 9.79 -9.90
C ASN A 14 -4.48 8.65 -10.90
N SER A 15 -3.45 7.86 -11.18
CA SER A 15 -3.56 6.62 -11.93
C SER A 15 -3.00 5.49 -11.09
N GLU A 16 -3.15 4.27 -11.57
CA GLU A 16 -2.69 3.08 -10.83
C GLU A 16 -1.20 3.16 -10.55
N THR A 17 -0.83 3.06 -9.28
CA THR A 17 0.56 3.19 -8.81
C THR A 17 0.93 1.93 -8.04
N ASN A 18 2.03 1.28 -8.41
CA ASN A 18 2.51 0.11 -7.67
C ASN A 18 3.18 0.56 -6.38
N LEU A 19 2.70 0.05 -5.26
CA LEU A 19 3.33 0.28 -3.96
C LEU A 19 4.35 -0.80 -3.64
N LEU A 20 4.03 -2.04 -3.99
CA LEU A 20 4.87 -3.19 -3.68
C LEU A 20 4.52 -4.34 -4.60
N THR A 21 5.54 -4.94 -5.21
CA THR A 21 5.39 -6.22 -5.89
C THR A 21 6.12 -7.27 -5.07
N ALA A 22 5.38 -8.27 -4.61
CA ALA A 22 5.97 -9.32 -3.79
C ALA A 22 6.81 -10.24 -4.66
N ASN A 23 8.09 -10.40 -4.31
CA ASN A 23 9.01 -11.28 -5.01
C ASN A 23 9.27 -12.58 -4.23
N SER A 24 8.53 -12.78 -3.15
CA SER A 24 8.55 -13.97 -2.31
C SER A 24 7.30 -13.87 -1.44
N ASP A 25 7.17 -14.72 -0.43
CA ASP A 25 6.09 -14.54 0.54
C ASP A 25 6.49 -13.43 1.50
N ASP A 26 5.75 -12.34 1.48
CA ASP A 26 6.05 -11.13 2.25
C ASP A 26 4.90 -10.81 3.19
N ALA A 27 5.21 -10.15 4.31
CA ALA A 27 4.17 -9.60 5.19
C ALA A 27 4.33 -8.09 5.27
N ILE A 28 3.24 -7.37 4.99
CA ILE A 28 3.20 -5.91 5.19
C ILE A 28 2.90 -5.68 6.67
N VAL A 29 3.81 -4.97 7.34
CA VAL A 29 3.69 -4.69 8.77
C VAL A 29 3.36 -3.23 9.05
N GLY A 30 3.39 -2.38 8.04
CA GLY A 30 2.99 -0.99 8.16
C GLY A 30 2.70 -0.40 6.80
N LEU A 31 1.63 0.38 6.70
CA LEU A 31 1.29 1.10 5.46
C LEU A 31 0.62 2.41 5.86
N ARG A 32 1.36 3.49 5.73
CA ARG A 32 0.89 4.83 6.08
C ARG A 32 0.71 5.66 4.82
N LEU A 33 -0.42 6.35 4.76
CA LEU A 33 -0.77 7.23 3.65
C LEU A 33 -0.93 8.64 4.18
N ALA A 34 -0.17 9.58 3.67
CA ALA A 34 -0.21 10.97 4.11
C ALA A 34 -0.70 11.87 2.99
N ASN A 35 -1.73 12.67 3.26
CA ASN A 35 -2.19 13.69 2.34
C ASN A 35 -1.28 14.91 2.48
N VAL A 36 -0.55 15.24 1.41
CA VAL A 36 0.38 16.37 1.43
C VAL A 36 -0.22 17.63 0.82
N LEU A 37 -1.52 17.61 0.54
CA LEU A 37 -2.23 18.74 -0.04
C LEU A 37 -2.94 19.54 1.06
N THR A 38 -3.40 20.74 0.68
CA THR A 38 -4.20 21.60 1.55
C THR A 38 -5.70 21.37 1.39
N THR A 39 -6.08 20.40 0.57
CA THR A 39 -7.47 19.98 0.38
C THR A 39 -7.57 18.47 0.65
N ALA A 40 -8.76 17.99 0.99
CA ALA A 40 -8.99 16.57 1.18
C ALA A 40 -8.77 15.80 -0.13
N VAL A 41 -8.31 14.56 -0.01
CA VAL A 41 -8.08 13.70 -1.17
C VAL A 41 -8.68 12.31 -0.88
N THR A 42 -9.24 11.69 -1.91
CA THR A 42 -9.71 10.30 -1.80
C THR A 42 -8.60 9.35 -2.19
N ILE A 43 -8.61 8.16 -1.60
CA ILE A 43 -7.58 7.15 -1.82
C ILE A 43 -8.21 5.77 -1.96
N ASP A 44 -7.70 4.98 -2.90
CA ASP A 44 -8.00 3.56 -3.04
C ASP A 44 -6.69 2.79 -2.89
N VAL A 45 -6.71 1.70 -2.14
CA VAL A 45 -5.59 0.77 -2.04
C VAL A 45 -6.13 -0.63 -2.22
N TYR A 46 -5.51 -1.40 -3.08
CA TYR A 46 -6.00 -2.74 -3.40
C TYR A 46 -4.84 -3.67 -3.73
N ILE A 47 -5.13 -4.97 -3.69
CA ILE A 47 -4.18 -6.02 -4.01
C ILE A 47 -4.62 -6.68 -5.31
N ASP A 48 -3.73 -6.71 -6.30
CA ASP A 48 -3.91 -7.44 -7.54
C ASP A 48 -3.20 -8.78 -7.37
N LEU A 49 -3.98 -9.85 -7.21
CA LEU A 49 -3.40 -11.18 -7.07
C LEU A 49 -2.77 -11.60 -8.39
N ASN A 50 -1.66 -12.29 -8.29
CA ASN A 50 -0.84 -12.69 -9.44
C ASN A 50 -1.69 -13.35 -10.53
N GLY A 51 -2.05 -12.58 -11.55
CA GLY A 51 -2.79 -13.07 -12.70
C GLY A 51 -4.26 -13.39 -12.48
N ALA A 52 -4.83 -13.05 -11.31
CA ALA A 52 -6.22 -13.39 -11.02
C ALA A 52 -7.23 -12.50 -11.73
N GLY A 53 -6.84 -11.31 -12.14
CA GLY A 53 -7.72 -10.38 -12.84
C GLY A 53 -8.76 -9.70 -11.99
N THR A 54 -8.71 -9.90 -10.68
CA THR A 54 -9.62 -9.26 -9.73
C THR A 54 -8.82 -8.49 -8.70
N ASP A 55 -9.22 -7.25 -8.45
CA ASP A 55 -8.60 -6.42 -7.42
C ASP A 55 -9.33 -6.59 -6.10
N PHE A 56 -8.58 -6.82 -5.04
CA PHE A 56 -9.14 -6.93 -3.70
C PHE A 56 -8.80 -5.67 -2.93
N TYR A 57 -9.81 -4.86 -2.63
CA TYR A 57 -9.60 -3.56 -2.01
C TYR A 57 -9.33 -3.69 -0.52
N ILE A 58 -8.26 -3.03 -0.06
CA ILE A 58 -8.01 -2.82 1.36
C ILE A 58 -8.83 -1.62 1.82
N ILE A 59 -8.85 -0.57 1.00
CA ILE A 59 -9.65 0.63 1.25
C ILE A 59 -10.08 1.21 -0.09
N LYS A 60 -11.30 1.69 -0.17
CA LYS A 60 -11.83 2.26 -1.41
C LYS A 60 -12.57 3.55 -1.12
N GLY A 61 -12.17 4.62 -1.79
CA GLY A 61 -12.86 5.90 -1.71
C GLY A 61 -12.77 6.58 -0.36
N ALA A 62 -11.77 6.25 0.45
CA ALA A 62 -11.60 6.91 1.74
C ALA A 62 -11.07 8.33 1.56
N SER A 63 -11.58 9.25 2.37
CA SER A 63 -11.11 10.63 2.33
C SER A 63 -10.05 10.85 3.39
N ILE A 64 -8.91 11.40 2.99
CA ILE A 64 -7.86 11.82 3.91
C ILE A 64 -7.98 13.33 4.06
N PRO A 65 -8.16 13.84 5.28
CA PRO A 65 -8.26 15.30 5.49
C PRO A 65 -7.00 16.02 5.03
N PRO A 66 -7.09 17.33 4.77
CA PRO A 66 -5.90 18.11 4.41
C PRO A 66 -4.79 17.91 5.44
N THR A 67 -3.60 17.62 4.98
CA THR A 67 -2.40 17.37 5.80
C THR A 67 -2.55 16.23 6.82
N GLY A 68 -3.60 15.41 6.69
CA GLY A 68 -3.81 14.25 7.55
C GLY A 68 -3.16 12.99 7.04
N SER A 69 -3.26 11.91 7.80
CA SER A 69 -2.72 10.61 7.40
C SER A 69 -3.61 9.47 7.90
N ILE A 70 -3.47 8.32 7.24
CA ILE A 70 -4.15 7.08 7.63
C ILE A 70 -3.11 5.98 7.74
N GLU A 71 -3.20 5.18 8.80
CA GLU A 71 -2.44 3.95 8.94
C GLU A 71 -3.38 2.78 8.64
N LEU A 72 -3.08 1.99 7.61
CA LEU A 72 -3.94 0.87 7.19
C LEU A 72 -3.67 -0.42 7.96
N ILE A 73 -2.48 -0.57 8.53
CA ILE A 73 -2.12 -1.76 9.31
C ILE A 73 -2.18 -1.40 10.78
N GLN A 74 -3.23 -1.81 11.45
CA GLN A 74 -3.47 -1.43 12.85
C GLN A 74 -3.74 -2.68 13.69
N GLY A 75 -3.51 -2.56 15.00
CA GLY A 75 -3.89 -3.58 15.96
C GLY A 75 -3.16 -4.90 15.81
N GLY A 76 -1.99 -4.89 15.21
CA GLY A 76 -1.23 -6.11 14.96
C GLY A 76 -1.68 -6.89 13.74
N SER A 77 -2.67 -6.39 13.01
CA SER A 77 -3.06 -7.00 11.73
C SER A 77 -1.93 -6.87 10.73
N LYS A 78 -1.76 -7.91 9.93
CA LYS A 78 -0.74 -7.90 8.88
C LYS A 78 -1.37 -8.35 7.58
N ILE A 79 -0.81 -7.89 6.48
CA ILE A 79 -1.25 -8.32 5.15
C ILE A 79 -0.15 -9.20 4.60
N VAL A 80 -0.48 -10.46 4.32
CA VAL A 80 0.46 -11.43 3.78
C VAL A 80 0.27 -11.50 2.28
N LEU A 81 1.35 -11.37 1.54
CA LEU A 81 1.36 -11.46 0.09
C LEU A 81 2.13 -12.68 -0.34
N ASN A 82 1.63 -13.35 -1.36
CA ASN A 82 2.34 -14.44 -2.01
C ASN A 82 3.17 -13.88 -3.16
N ASN A 83 4.15 -14.65 -3.59
CA ASN A 83 5.01 -14.25 -4.70
C ASN A 83 4.19 -13.85 -5.92
N GLY A 84 4.41 -12.66 -6.42
CA GLY A 84 3.73 -12.12 -7.60
C GLY A 84 2.53 -11.23 -7.29
N ASP A 85 2.07 -11.19 -6.05
CA ASP A 85 0.98 -10.28 -5.68
C ASP A 85 1.49 -8.83 -5.69
N VAL A 86 0.64 -7.90 -6.09
CA VAL A 86 1.01 -6.49 -6.20
C VAL A 86 0.04 -5.66 -5.38
N VAL A 87 0.58 -4.79 -4.52
CA VAL A 87 -0.23 -3.78 -3.83
C VAL A 87 -0.19 -2.51 -4.66
N ARG A 88 -1.36 -2.00 -5.00
CA ARG A 88 -1.52 -0.80 -5.82
C ARG A 88 -2.40 0.21 -5.15
N ALA A 89 -2.25 1.46 -5.57
CA ALA A 89 -3.05 2.55 -5.03
C ALA A 89 -3.26 3.61 -6.10
N LEU A 90 -4.32 4.40 -5.91
CA LEU A 90 -4.50 5.63 -6.67
C LEU A 90 -5.23 6.63 -5.79
N CYS A 91 -5.04 7.90 -6.06
CA CYS A 91 -5.72 8.97 -5.34
C CYS A 91 -6.41 9.92 -6.31
N GLY A 92 -7.33 10.73 -5.79
CA GLY A 92 -8.13 11.61 -6.64
C GLY A 92 -7.36 12.78 -7.23
N THR A 93 -6.21 13.12 -6.66
CA THR A 93 -5.36 14.22 -7.13
C THR A 93 -3.95 13.73 -7.30
N SER A 94 -3.37 13.95 -8.47
CA SER A 94 -2.03 13.46 -8.81
C SER A 94 -0.99 13.98 -7.82
N ASN A 95 -0.14 13.07 -7.32
CA ASN A 95 0.93 13.36 -6.37
C ASN A 95 0.42 13.89 -5.03
N GLY A 96 -0.85 13.62 -4.70
CA GLY A 96 -1.48 14.17 -3.49
C GLY A 96 -1.25 13.33 -2.24
N VAL A 97 -0.81 12.09 -2.37
CA VAL A 97 -0.63 11.19 -1.24
C VAL A 97 0.77 10.59 -1.29
N HIS A 98 1.46 10.65 -0.15
CA HIS A 98 2.73 9.95 0.02
C HIS A 98 2.49 8.68 0.83
N ALA A 99 2.96 7.55 0.32
CA ALA A 99 2.84 6.25 0.99
C ALA A 99 4.18 5.83 1.55
N TRP A 100 4.16 5.29 2.77
CA TRP A 100 5.32 4.64 3.36
C TRP A 100 4.91 3.22 3.72
N ILE A 101 5.56 2.23 3.10
CA ILE A 101 5.23 0.83 3.30
C ILE A 101 6.42 0.11 3.93
N SER A 102 6.13 -0.66 4.99
CA SER A 102 7.13 -1.48 5.68
C SER A 102 6.72 -2.93 5.58
N ARG A 103 7.68 -3.80 5.28
CA ARG A 103 7.41 -5.23 5.10
C ARG A 103 8.52 -6.08 5.68
N VAL A 104 8.17 -7.34 5.94
CA VAL A 104 9.14 -8.40 6.20
C VAL A 104 9.18 -9.26 4.94
N ASP A 105 10.35 -9.34 4.33
CA ASP A 105 10.57 -10.07 3.08
C ASP A 105 10.85 -11.54 3.40
N ALA A 106 10.46 -12.43 2.50
CA ALA A 106 10.82 -13.86 2.55
C ALA A 106 10.41 -14.55 3.85
N ILE A 107 9.14 -14.38 4.27
CA ILE A 107 8.67 -14.92 5.55
C ILE A 107 8.48 -16.42 5.55
N SER A 108 8.44 -17.08 4.39
CA SER A 108 8.14 -18.51 4.23
C SER A 108 9.27 -19.27 3.56
N THR A 109 10.50 -18.96 3.84
CA THR A 109 11.61 -19.63 3.16
C THR A 109 12.33 -20.65 4.01
#